data_3593b63576ae72ada36b3c4358a07dfc
#
_entry.id   3593b63576ae72ada36b3c4358a07dfc
#
_cell.length_a   1.000
_cell.length_b   1.000
_cell.length_c   1.000
_cell.angle_alpha   90.00
_cell.angle_beta   90.00
_cell.angle_gamma   90.00
#
_symmetry.space_group_name_H-M   'P 1'
#
loop_
_entity.id
_entity.type
_entity.pdbx_description
1 polymer ?
#
loop_
_entity_poly.entity_id
_entity_poly.type
_entity_poly.pdbx_seq_one_letter_code
_entity_poly.pdbx_strand_id
1 'polypeptide(L)'
;KTAIIDAVRIVLTRRWGQRGTGFTENDVHRPDPDGDPRTLPPVTITLTMEEDKPGEWDADMVAALTDIITIHSDGVRNVLTLRVTCAWNPDKEIFDPAWQFLDSAGEALPERRRSINLTGFFGYMPIFWLGALRDAADEFTPRSGHWGRLLRSVRIPPALEAEALKTLADLDAKIIAADPRLTDIATMIGEATRVAVGEGPGSARLNTLPLAMEEMLQRTGIVMRNEDLRPWLPLGHHGQGLQSLAVIFLFQAAVLQQLAEAEQPGVEAVFAIEEPEAHL
;
A
#
# COMPACT_ATOMS: atom_id res chain seq x y z
N LYS A 1 4.68 -1.58 22.56
CA LYS A 1 5.06 -0.67 21.44
C LYS A 1 4.21 -0.94 20.20
N THR A 2 4.10 -2.18 19.74
CA THR A 2 3.35 -2.59 18.54
C THR A 2 1.89 -2.13 18.58
N ALA A 3 1.18 -2.33 19.70
CA ALA A 3 -0.22 -1.91 19.84
C ALA A 3 -0.45 -0.40 19.63
N ILE A 4 0.52 0.45 20.02
CA ILE A 4 0.44 1.91 19.79
C ILE A 4 0.61 2.21 18.29
N ILE A 5 1.58 1.58 17.64
CA ILE A 5 1.82 1.75 16.21
C ILE A 5 0.61 1.25 15.40
N ASP A 6 0.05 0.11 15.79
CA ASP A 6 -1.17 -0.42 15.18
C ASP A 6 -2.37 0.51 15.35
N ALA A 7 -2.55 1.10 16.54
CA ALA A 7 -3.59 2.08 16.77
C ALA A 7 -3.45 3.30 15.85
N VAL A 8 -2.24 3.87 15.74
CA VAL A 8 -1.96 4.99 14.82
C VAL A 8 -2.21 4.58 13.37
N ARG A 9 -1.74 3.38 12.97
CA ARG A 9 -1.98 2.83 11.64
C ARG A 9 -3.46 2.72 11.33
N ILE A 10 -4.26 2.11 12.21
CA ILE A 10 -5.70 1.94 12.01
C ILE A 10 -6.38 3.30 11.81
N VAL A 11 -6.03 4.29 12.63
CA VAL A 11 -6.64 5.63 12.56
C VAL A 11 -6.28 6.35 11.26
N LEU A 12 -5.03 6.26 10.79
CA LEU A 12 -4.51 7.07 9.69
C LEU A 12 -4.50 6.37 8.32
N THR A 13 -4.70 5.04 8.25
CA THR A 13 -4.63 4.33 6.94
C THR A 13 -5.95 4.18 6.23
N ARG A 14 -7.08 4.41 6.90
CA ARG A 14 -8.38 4.13 6.31
C ARG A 14 -8.69 5.08 5.17
N ARG A 15 -8.87 4.50 3.98
CA ARG A 15 -9.48 5.18 2.84
C ARG A 15 -10.97 4.83 2.77
N TRP A 16 -11.82 5.81 2.48
CA TRP A 16 -13.24 5.59 2.22
C TRP A 16 -13.42 4.51 1.14
N GLY A 17 -14.34 3.56 1.39
CA GLY A 17 -14.69 2.51 0.44
C GLY A 17 -13.83 1.26 0.47
N GLN A 18 -12.81 1.16 1.32
CA GLN A 18 -12.10 -0.11 1.52
C GLN A 18 -12.96 -1.12 2.29
N ARG A 19 -12.98 -2.36 1.82
CA ARG A 19 -13.60 -3.47 2.57
C ARG A 19 -12.78 -3.77 3.82
N GLY A 20 -13.47 -3.93 4.93
CA GLY A 20 -12.87 -4.19 6.24
C GLY A 20 -12.68 -2.92 7.06
N THR A 21 -12.85 -3.05 8.35
CA THR A 21 -12.84 -1.92 9.29
C THR A 21 -11.46 -1.64 9.87
N GLY A 22 -10.50 -2.55 9.69
CA GLY A 22 -9.21 -2.54 10.39
C GLY A 22 -9.30 -2.98 11.85
N PHE A 23 -10.51 -3.13 12.39
CA PHE A 23 -10.76 -3.62 13.74
C PHE A 23 -11.28 -5.04 13.71
N THR A 24 -10.86 -5.84 14.70
CA THR A 24 -11.27 -7.21 14.92
C THR A 24 -11.79 -7.38 16.35
N GLU A 25 -12.40 -8.50 16.64
CA GLU A 25 -12.80 -8.85 18.02
C GLU A 25 -11.61 -8.90 19.00
N ASN A 26 -10.38 -9.09 18.49
CA ASN A 26 -9.17 -9.15 19.31
C ASN A 26 -8.68 -7.77 19.77
N ASP A 27 -9.17 -6.70 19.16
CA ASP A 27 -8.85 -5.33 19.55
C ASP A 27 -9.71 -4.84 20.73
N VAL A 28 -10.79 -5.58 21.04
CA VAL A 28 -11.68 -5.26 22.16
C VAL A 28 -11.07 -5.78 23.46
N HIS A 29 -10.88 -4.88 24.43
CA HIS A 29 -10.38 -5.27 25.75
C HIS A 29 -11.39 -6.16 26.47
N ARG A 30 -11.00 -7.38 26.83
CA ARG A 30 -11.81 -8.35 27.54
C ARG A 30 -11.31 -8.53 28.97
N PRO A 31 -12.02 -8.03 29.98
CA PRO A 31 -11.69 -8.32 31.39
C PRO A 31 -11.79 -9.81 31.70
N ASP A 32 -12.76 -10.49 31.08
CA ASP A 32 -12.93 -11.94 31.09
C ASP A 32 -12.54 -12.49 29.72
N PRO A 33 -11.56 -13.42 29.63
CA PRO A 33 -11.14 -14.03 28.36
C PRO A 33 -12.29 -14.71 27.58
N ASP A 34 -13.29 -15.24 28.28
CA ASP A 34 -14.47 -15.91 27.69
C ASP A 34 -15.63 -14.93 27.41
N GLY A 35 -15.46 -13.65 27.73
CA GLY A 35 -16.46 -12.61 27.51
C GLY A 35 -16.73 -12.34 26.02
N ASP A 36 -17.99 -12.15 25.65
CA ASP A 36 -18.38 -11.80 24.28
C ASP A 36 -17.92 -10.35 23.96
N PRO A 37 -16.99 -10.15 23.02
CA PRO A 37 -16.47 -8.83 22.65
C PRO A 37 -17.54 -7.88 22.10
N ARG A 38 -18.66 -8.42 21.62
CA ARG A 38 -19.79 -7.65 21.05
C ARG A 38 -20.59 -6.88 22.09
N THR A 39 -20.50 -7.29 23.35
CA THR A 39 -21.23 -6.68 24.47
C THR A 39 -20.37 -5.72 25.30
N LEU A 40 -19.10 -5.62 24.99
CA LEU A 40 -18.13 -4.81 25.73
C LEU A 40 -18.10 -3.35 25.24
N PRO A 41 -17.56 -2.43 26.05
CA PRO A 41 -17.40 -1.04 25.65
C PRO A 41 -16.62 -0.89 24.34
N PRO A 42 -16.93 0.14 23.53
CA PRO A 42 -16.25 0.37 22.27
C PRO A 42 -14.76 0.62 22.45
N VAL A 43 -13.96 0.19 21.45
CA VAL A 43 -12.56 0.61 21.33
C VAL A 43 -12.53 2.08 20.96
N THR A 44 -11.76 2.87 21.68
CA THR A 44 -11.58 4.30 21.39
C THR A 44 -10.10 4.64 21.27
N ILE A 45 -9.74 5.25 20.14
CA ILE A 45 -8.38 5.75 19.87
C ILE A 45 -8.50 7.23 19.59
N THR A 46 -7.73 8.03 20.32
CA THR A 46 -7.66 9.49 20.09
C THR A 46 -6.23 9.85 19.74
N LEU A 47 -6.05 10.49 18.58
CA LEU A 47 -4.77 11.05 18.14
C LEU A 47 -4.87 12.57 18.20
N THR A 48 -3.92 13.20 18.87
CA THR A 48 -3.75 14.65 18.89
C THR A 48 -2.44 14.98 18.20
N MET A 49 -2.52 15.83 17.19
CA MET A 49 -1.39 16.41 16.47
C MET A 49 -1.36 17.89 16.78
N GLU A 50 -0.22 18.40 17.18
CA GLU A 50 -0.06 19.82 17.56
C GLU A 50 1.25 20.37 17.00
N GLU A 51 1.26 21.65 16.72
CA GLU A 51 2.50 22.37 16.41
C GLU A 51 3.44 22.37 17.63
N ASP A 52 4.72 22.08 17.42
CA ASP A 52 5.74 22.30 18.46
C ASP A 52 5.98 23.80 18.68
N LYS A 53 5.96 24.58 17.60
CA LYS A 53 6.08 26.03 17.60
C LYS A 53 4.98 26.69 16.79
N PRO A 54 4.49 27.89 17.20
CA PRO A 54 3.47 28.61 16.44
C PRO A 54 3.88 28.83 14.97
N GLY A 55 3.01 28.47 14.03
CA GLY A 55 3.24 28.64 12.60
C GLY A 55 4.20 27.62 11.99
N GLU A 56 4.39 26.47 12.62
CA GLU A 56 5.20 25.36 12.10
C GLU A 56 4.49 24.66 10.94
N TRP A 57 3.17 24.54 11.03
CA TRP A 57 2.39 23.93 9.94
C TRP A 57 2.32 24.84 8.73
N ASP A 58 2.40 24.22 7.55
CA ASP A 58 2.30 24.95 6.29
C ASP A 58 0.97 25.71 6.17
N ALA A 59 1.03 26.94 5.65
CA ALA A 59 -0.12 27.81 5.56
C ALA A 59 -1.23 27.27 4.66
N ASP A 60 -0.88 26.54 3.57
CA ASP A 60 -1.84 25.94 2.67
C ASP A 60 -2.56 24.76 3.33
N MET A 61 -1.84 23.96 4.13
CA MET A 61 -2.44 22.91 4.94
C MET A 61 -3.39 23.49 6.00
N VAL A 62 -2.96 24.51 6.73
CA VAL A 62 -3.79 25.18 7.76
C VAL A 62 -5.05 25.77 7.12
N ALA A 63 -4.93 26.42 5.97
CA ALA A 63 -6.07 26.96 5.23
C ALA A 63 -7.04 25.86 4.77
N ALA A 64 -6.52 24.75 4.24
CA ALA A 64 -7.35 23.64 3.77
C ALA A 64 -8.05 22.88 4.90
N LEU A 65 -7.42 22.78 6.07
CA LEU A 65 -7.93 22.05 7.24
C LEU A 65 -8.55 22.95 8.31
N THR A 66 -8.76 24.24 8.02
CA THR A 66 -9.20 25.24 8.99
C THR A 66 -10.48 24.86 9.76
N ASP A 67 -11.36 24.08 9.14
CA ASP A 67 -12.61 23.64 9.75
C ASP A 67 -12.44 22.58 10.84
N ILE A 68 -11.31 21.89 10.87
CA ILE A 68 -11.00 20.81 11.82
C ILE A 68 -9.80 21.14 12.72
N ILE A 69 -9.09 22.21 12.42
CA ILE A 69 -8.03 22.74 13.28
C ILE A 69 -8.66 23.53 14.42
N THR A 70 -8.11 23.37 15.60
CA THR A 70 -8.43 24.13 16.81
C THR A 70 -7.17 24.83 17.31
N ILE A 71 -7.32 25.76 18.24
CA ILE A 71 -6.18 26.44 18.84
C ILE A 71 -5.87 25.81 20.20
N HIS A 72 -4.60 25.52 20.44
CA HIS A 72 -4.11 24.99 21.69
C HIS A 72 -4.41 25.96 22.85
N SER A 73 -4.39 25.48 24.08
CA SER A 73 -4.67 26.28 25.30
C SER A 73 -3.76 27.51 25.51
N ASP A 74 -2.61 27.57 24.84
CA ASP A 74 -1.71 28.72 24.80
C ASP A 74 -2.21 29.88 23.92
N GLY A 75 -3.26 29.64 23.13
CA GLY A 75 -3.89 30.62 22.25
C GLY A 75 -3.17 30.90 20.93
N VAL A 76 -2.11 30.16 20.59
CA VAL A 76 -1.25 30.44 19.41
C VAL A 76 -0.98 29.25 18.52
N ARG A 77 -0.80 28.06 19.08
CA ARG A 77 -0.46 26.85 18.31
C ARG A 77 -1.70 26.16 17.74
N ASN A 78 -1.56 25.64 16.53
CA ASN A 78 -2.60 24.83 15.93
C ASN A 78 -2.60 23.41 16.50
N VAL A 79 -3.80 22.86 16.67
CA VAL A 79 -4.04 21.50 17.16
C VAL A 79 -5.12 20.85 16.32
N LEU A 80 -4.95 19.58 16.01
CA LEU A 80 -5.95 18.76 15.36
C LEU A 80 -6.12 17.47 16.17
N THR A 81 -7.35 17.17 16.58
CA THR A 81 -7.65 15.98 17.35
C THR A 81 -8.63 15.09 16.59
N LEU A 82 -8.23 13.86 16.31
CA LEU A 82 -9.03 12.84 15.63
C LEU A 82 -9.31 11.69 16.59
N ARG A 83 -10.59 11.38 16.79
CA ARG A 83 -11.02 10.21 17.56
C ARG A 83 -11.66 9.17 16.65
N VAL A 84 -11.26 7.93 16.83
CA VAL A 84 -11.92 6.77 16.23
C VAL A 84 -12.57 5.97 17.36
N THR A 85 -13.86 5.71 17.23
CA THR A 85 -14.62 4.84 18.12
C THR A 85 -15.15 3.67 17.33
N CYS A 86 -14.86 2.44 17.75
CA CYS A 86 -15.34 1.22 17.11
C CYS A 86 -16.20 0.40 18.07
N ALA A 87 -17.45 0.22 17.71
CA ALA A 87 -18.44 -0.59 18.46
C ALA A 87 -18.99 -1.71 17.57
N TRP A 88 -19.51 -2.75 18.22
CA TRP A 88 -20.30 -3.76 17.51
C TRP A 88 -21.60 -3.16 16.98
N ASN A 89 -21.87 -3.35 15.70
CA ASN A 89 -23.11 -2.96 15.06
C ASN A 89 -23.94 -4.24 14.78
N PRO A 90 -25.03 -4.50 15.52
CA PRO A 90 -25.81 -5.72 15.37
C PRO A 90 -26.56 -5.78 14.02
N ASP A 91 -26.92 -4.64 13.43
CA ASP A 91 -27.65 -4.61 12.17
C ASP A 91 -26.76 -5.00 10.97
N LYS A 92 -25.47 -4.69 11.07
CA LYS A 92 -24.46 -5.00 10.04
C LYS A 92 -23.62 -6.23 10.35
N GLU A 93 -23.72 -6.76 11.58
CA GLU A 93 -22.91 -7.86 12.11
C GLU A 93 -21.39 -7.62 11.95
N ILE A 94 -20.95 -6.40 12.20
CA ILE A 94 -19.53 -5.99 12.12
C ILE A 94 -19.16 -5.07 13.26
N PHE A 95 -17.86 -4.97 13.55
CA PHE A 95 -17.29 -3.86 14.29
C PHE A 95 -17.25 -2.62 13.37
N ASP A 96 -18.07 -1.62 13.69
CA ASP A 96 -18.33 -0.44 12.85
C ASP A 96 -17.60 0.79 13.42
N PRO A 97 -16.49 1.24 12.81
CA PRO A 97 -15.75 2.36 13.32
C PRO A 97 -16.30 3.69 12.80
N ALA A 98 -16.31 4.69 13.69
CA ALA A 98 -16.67 6.07 13.39
C ALA A 98 -15.47 7.00 13.66
N TRP A 99 -15.17 7.90 12.71
CA TRP A 99 -14.14 8.93 12.81
C TRP A 99 -14.76 10.26 13.16
N GLN A 100 -14.21 10.96 14.14
CA GLN A 100 -14.69 12.25 14.60
C GLN A 100 -13.51 13.17 14.87
N PHE A 101 -13.55 14.39 14.31
CA PHE A 101 -12.67 15.44 14.76
C PHE A 101 -13.27 16.07 16.01
N LEU A 102 -12.40 16.45 16.95
CA LEU A 102 -12.80 17.03 18.22
C LEU A 102 -12.38 18.48 18.29
N ASP A 103 -13.15 19.27 19.03
CA ASP A 103 -12.79 20.63 19.41
C ASP A 103 -11.82 20.66 20.62
N SER A 104 -11.44 21.84 21.05
CA SER A 104 -10.55 22.04 22.21
C SER A 104 -11.14 21.58 23.55
N ALA A 105 -12.45 21.37 23.62
CA ALA A 105 -13.15 20.84 24.79
C ALA A 105 -13.24 19.30 24.75
N GLY A 106 -12.80 18.67 23.64
CA GLY A 106 -12.90 17.23 23.42
C GLY A 106 -14.27 16.78 22.91
N GLU A 107 -15.12 17.71 22.51
CA GLU A 107 -16.43 17.43 21.92
C GLU A 107 -16.34 17.27 20.41
N ALA A 108 -17.22 16.43 19.84
CA ALA A 108 -17.21 16.17 18.41
C ALA A 108 -17.64 17.39 17.60
N LEU A 109 -16.83 17.78 16.63
CA LEU A 109 -17.18 18.81 15.66
C LEU A 109 -18.45 18.43 14.87
N PRO A 110 -19.29 19.40 14.44
CA PRO A 110 -20.54 19.16 13.71
C PRO A 110 -20.33 18.35 12.43
N GLU A 111 -21.33 17.53 12.05
CA GLU A 111 -21.24 16.62 10.88
C GLU A 111 -20.94 17.32 9.55
N ARG A 112 -21.45 18.54 9.35
CA ARG A 112 -21.16 19.32 8.13
C ARG A 112 -19.68 19.60 7.90
N ARG A 113 -18.87 19.59 8.96
CA ARG A 113 -17.41 19.76 8.89
C ARG A 113 -16.68 18.42 8.68
N ARG A 114 -17.30 17.29 9.03
CA ARG A 114 -16.65 15.96 9.01
C ARG A 114 -16.47 15.36 7.61
N SER A 115 -17.47 15.51 6.73
CA SER A 115 -17.48 14.76 5.46
C SER A 115 -16.58 15.37 4.40
N ILE A 116 -16.37 16.68 4.42
CA ILE A 116 -15.59 17.41 3.42
C ILE A 116 -14.09 17.29 3.69
N ASN A 117 -13.69 17.18 4.96
CA ASN A 117 -12.29 17.33 5.36
C ASN A 117 -11.53 16.03 5.66
N LEU A 118 -12.22 14.88 5.84
CA LEU A 118 -11.51 13.61 6.07
C LEU A 118 -10.61 13.22 4.90
N THR A 119 -11.09 13.36 3.66
CA THR A 119 -10.28 13.06 2.47
C THR A 119 -9.10 14.01 2.34
N GLY A 120 -9.32 15.31 2.58
CA GLY A 120 -8.27 16.32 2.62
C GLY A 120 -7.26 16.05 3.72
N PHE A 121 -7.73 15.75 4.94
CA PHE A 121 -6.86 15.41 6.06
C PHE A 121 -5.90 14.26 5.74
N PHE A 122 -6.40 13.14 5.20
CA PHE A 122 -5.53 12.01 4.82
C PHE A 122 -4.58 12.34 3.66
N GLY A 123 -4.87 13.34 2.84
CA GLY A 123 -3.96 13.86 1.83
C GLY A 123 -2.80 14.63 2.44
N TYR A 124 -3.07 15.45 3.48
CA TYR A 124 -2.06 16.23 4.17
C TYR A 124 -1.26 15.43 5.21
N MET A 125 -1.84 14.37 5.80
CA MET A 125 -1.18 13.52 6.81
C MET A 125 -1.15 12.04 6.37
N PRO A 126 -0.44 11.70 5.29
CA PRO A 126 -0.28 10.31 4.90
C PRO A 126 0.58 9.57 5.92
N ILE A 127 0.18 8.34 6.25
CA ILE A 127 1.01 7.45 7.04
C ILE A 127 1.79 6.49 6.14
N PHE A 128 3.06 6.36 6.41
CA PHE A 128 3.95 5.36 5.84
C PHE A 128 4.35 4.38 6.94
N TRP A 129 3.96 3.14 6.76
CA TRP A 129 4.18 2.10 7.76
C TRP A 129 5.01 0.95 7.20
N LEU A 130 6.00 0.52 7.98
CA LEU A 130 6.85 -0.61 7.70
C LEU A 130 6.87 -1.55 8.91
N GLY A 131 6.30 -2.75 8.76
CA GLY A 131 6.20 -3.74 9.83
C GLY A 131 7.51 -4.39 10.22
N ALA A 132 7.52 -5.06 11.37
CA ALA A 132 8.68 -5.79 11.90
C ALA A 132 9.08 -6.98 11.03
N LEU A 133 8.09 -7.75 10.55
CA LEU A 133 8.32 -8.87 9.65
C LEU A 133 8.52 -8.37 8.22
N ARG A 134 9.77 -8.35 7.79
CA ARG A 134 10.19 -7.86 6.47
C ARG A 134 10.79 -9.01 5.69
N ASP A 135 9.94 -9.79 5.03
CA ASP A 135 10.43 -10.77 4.08
C ASP A 135 10.62 -10.08 2.72
N ALA A 136 11.88 -10.01 2.28
CA ALA A 136 12.20 -9.43 0.98
C ALA A 136 11.51 -10.19 -0.16
N ALA A 137 11.26 -11.50 -0.01
CA ALA A 137 10.54 -12.28 -1.00
C ALA A 137 9.09 -11.83 -1.17
N ASP A 138 8.44 -11.39 -0.09
CA ASP A 138 7.08 -10.88 -0.12
C ASP A 138 7.02 -9.40 -0.53
N GLU A 139 7.93 -8.57 -0.03
CA GLU A 139 7.96 -7.14 -0.29
C GLU A 139 8.31 -6.79 -1.74
N PHE A 140 9.16 -7.57 -2.39
CA PHE A 140 9.52 -7.39 -3.81
C PHE A 140 8.62 -8.17 -4.77
N THR A 141 7.38 -8.43 -4.39
CA THR A 141 6.37 -9.00 -5.28
C THR A 141 5.51 -7.93 -5.95
N PRO A 142 4.97 -8.17 -7.14
CA PRO A 142 4.02 -7.25 -7.78
C PRO A 142 2.76 -6.98 -6.96
N ARG A 143 2.45 -7.85 -5.99
CA ARG A 143 1.29 -7.74 -5.10
C ARG A 143 1.58 -6.94 -3.84
N SER A 144 2.85 -6.67 -3.54
CA SER A 144 3.22 -5.90 -2.35
C SER A 144 2.69 -4.47 -2.43
N GLY A 145 2.54 -3.85 -1.25
CA GLY A 145 2.04 -2.49 -1.15
C GLY A 145 2.99 -1.46 -1.77
N HIS A 146 4.28 -1.62 -1.60
CA HIS A 146 5.31 -0.68 -2.05
C HIS A 146 5.84 -1.00 -3.44
N TRP A 147 6.39 -2.18 -3.66
CA TRP A 147 6.96 -2.59 -4.94
C TRP A 147 5.93 -2.64 -6.05
N GLY A 148 4.78 -3.28 -5.81
CA GLY A 148 3.72 -3.35 -6.80
C GLY A 148 3.16 -1.99 -7.19
N ARG A 149 3.13 -1.02 -6.27
CA ARG A 149 2.72 0.35 -6.57
C ARG A 149 3.76 1.05 -7.44
N LEU A 150 5.04 0.93 -7.09
CA LEU A 150 6.15 1.45 -7.89
C LEU A 150 6.09 0.92 -9.32
N LEU A 151 5.93 -0.40 -9.51
CA LEU A 151 5.84 -1.00 -10.84
C LEU A 151 4.64 -0.48 -11.64
N ARG A 152 3.49 -0.27 -11.00
CA ARG A 152 2.29 0.27 -11.66
C ARG A 152 2.42 1.75 -12.02
N SER A 153 3.29 2.50 -11.37
CA SER A 153 3.54 3.91 -11.68
C SER A 153 4.52 4.10 -12.85
N VAL A 154 5.26 3.05 -13.24
CA VAL A 154 6.18 3.11 -14.38
C VAL A 154 5.41 3.49 -15.66
N ARG A 155 5.89 4.52 -16.33
CA ARG A 155 5.36 4.97 -17.62
C ARG A 155 6.39 4.70 -18.70
N ILE A 156 6.05 3.77 -19.59
CA ILE A 156 6.88 3.45 -20.76
C ILE A 156 6.31 4.19 -21.96
N PRO A 157 7.16 4.92 -22.73
CA PRO A 157 6.68 5.56 -23.95
C PRO A 157 6.06 4.54 -24.91
N PRO A 158 4.90 4.83 -25.53
CA PRO A 158 4.20 3.86 -26.40
C PRO A 158 5.05 3.34 -27.56
N ALA A 159 5.97 4.15 -28.10
CA ALA A 159 6.87 3.73 -29.16
C ALA A 159 7.86 2.64 -28.67
N LEU A 160 8.43 2.81 -27.47
CA LEU A 160 9.33 1.84 -26.87
C LEU A 160 8.58 0.55 -26.47
N GLU A 161 7.37 0.70 -25.97
CA GLU A 161 6.50 -0.45 -25.66
C GLU A 161 6.23 -1.30 -26.89
N ALA A 162 5.83 -0.66 -28.00
CA ALA A 162 5.57 -1.34 -29.27
C ALA A 162 6.82 -2.04 -29.83
N GLU A 163 7.98 -1.41 -29.74
CA GLU A 163 9.27 -1.98 -30.17
C GLU A 163 9.66 -3.19 -29.31
N ALA A 164 9.53 -3.09 -28.00
CA ALA A 164 9.83 -4.15 -27.05
C ALA A 164 8.92 -5.37 -27.29
N LEU A 165 7.60 -5.15 -27.41
CA LEU A 165 6.65 -6.23 -27.66
C LEU A 165 6.89 -6.93 -28.99
N LYS A 166 7.24 -6.17 -30.04
CA LYS A 166 7.63 -6.75 -31.33
C LYS A 166 8.88 -7.63 -31.20
N THR A 167 9.90 -7.14 -30.51
CA THR A 167 11.15 -7.89 -30.31
C THR A 167 10.90 -9.19 -29.54
N LEU A 168 10.04 -9.13 -28.51
CA LEU A 168 9.64 -10.31 -27.74
C LEU A 168 8.86 -11.31 -28.58
N ALA A 169 7.93 -10.85 -29.40
CA ALA A 169 7.15 -11.71 -30.28
C ALA A 169 8.06 -12.42 -31.31
N ASP A 170 9.04 -11.73 -31.85
CA ASP A 170 10.05 -12.29 -32.78
C ASP A 170 10.93 -13.33 -32.07
N LEU A 171 11.30 -13.09 -30.81
CA LEU A 171 12.07 -14.03 -30.01
C LEU A 171 11.23 -15.25 -29.62
N ASP A 172 9.99 -15.06 -29.19
CA ASP A 172 9.04 -16.11 -28.86
C ASP A 172 8.83 -17.07 -30.05
N ALA A 173 8.63 -16.51 -31.25
CA ALA A 173 8.51 -17.29 -32.47
C ALA A 173 9.75 -18.14 -32.74
N LYS A 174 10.95 -17.60 -32.52
CA LYS A 174 12.22 -18.34 -32.70
C LYS A 174 12.38 -19.46 -31.68
N ILE A 175 11.99 -19.22 -30.41
CA ILE A 175 12.02 -20.27 -29.37
C ILE A 175 11.07 -21.41 -29.71
N ILE A 176 9.85 -21.09 -30.12
CA ILE A 176 8.86 -22.11 -30.55
C ILE A 176 9.36 -22.90 -31.74
N ALA A 177 9.94 -22.23 -32.74
CA ALA A 177 10.46 -22.88 -33.94
C ALA A 177 11.73 -23.73 -33.67
N ALA A 178 12.43 -23.50 -32.57
CA ALA A 178 13.65 -24.27 -32.25
C ALA A 178 13.36 -25.71 -31.80
N ASP A 179 12.15 -26.00 -31.32
CA ASP A 179 11.76 -27.35 -30.92
C ASP A 179 10.41 -27.74 -31.60
N PRO A 180 10.40 -28.67 -32.54
CA PRO A 180 9.19 -29.13 -33.25
C PRO A 180 8.08 -29.57 -32.29
N ARG A 181 8.41 -30.11 -31.11
CA ARG A 181 7.41 -30.58 -30.13
C ARG A 181 6.53 -29.44 -29.64
N LEU A 182 7.06 -28.21 -29.55
CA LEU A 182 6.26 -27.05 -29.15
C LEU A 182 5.22 -26.68 -30.22
N THR A 183 5.61 -26.76 -31.48
CA THR A 183 4.71 -26.55 -32.62
C THR A 183 3.64 -27.65 -32.71
N ASP A 184 4.04 -28.92 -32.51
CA ASP A 184 3.13 -30.05 -32.50
C ASP A 184 2.07 -29.94 -31.39
N ILE A 185 2.49 -29.54 -30.17
CA ILE A 185 1.57 -29.32 -29.06
C ILE A 185 0.56 -28.20 -29.39
N ALA A 186 1.02 -27.06 -29.95
CA ALA A 186 0.12 -25.99 -30.36
C ALA A 186 -0.89 -26.44 -31.39
N THR A 187 -0.46 -27.24 -32.36
CA THR A 187 -1.31 -27.81 -33.40
C THR A 187 -2.34 -28.78 -32.80
N MET A 188 -1.90 -29.72 -31.96
CA MET A 188 -2.80 -30.68 -31.29
C MET A 188 -3.87 -29.95 -30.42
N ILE A 189 -3.49 -28.93 -29.67
CA ILE A 189 -4.43 -28.13 -28.88
C ILE A 189 -5.39 -27.39 -29.82
N GLY A 190 -4.89 -26.78 -30.90
CA GLY A 190 -5.69 -26.11 -31.92
C GLY A 190 -6.73 -27.00 -32.54
N GLU A 191 -6.35 -28.23 -32.89
CA GLU A 191 -7.28 -29.24 -33.42
C GLU A 191 -8.32 -29.70 -32.40
N ALA A 192 -7.90 -29.94 -31.14
CA ALA A 192 -8.81 -30.35 -30.09
C ALA A 192 -9.83 -29.26 -29.73
N THR A 193 -9.45 -27.98 -29.78
CA THR A 193 -10.32 -26.84 -29.45
C THR A 193 -11.18 -26.37 -30.62
N ARG A 194 -10.92 -26.85 -31.83
CA ARG A 194 -11.63 -26.49 -33.07
C ARG A 194 -13.14 -26.69 -32.98
N VAL A 195 -13.54 -27.74 -32.27
CA VAL A 195 -14.95 -28.05 -32.05
C VAL A 195 -15.64 -27.02 -31.15
N ALA A 196 -14.90 -26.38 -30.25
CA ALA A 196 -15.45 -25.42 -29.26
C ALA A 196 -15.35 -23.96 -29.72
N VAL A 197 -14.31 -23.60 -30.47
CA VAL A 197 -13.99 -22.21 -30.85
C VAL A 197 -14.39 -21.87 -32.29
N GLY A 198 -14.72 -22.89 -33.10
CA GLY A 198 -15.06 -22.73 -34.51
C GLY A 198 -13.85 -22.78 -35.44
N GLU A 199 -14.14 -22.79 -36.76
CA GLU A 199 -13.13 -22.91 -37.81
C GLU A 199 -12.43 -21.58 -38.05
N GLY A 200 -11.15 -21.45 -37.63
CA GLY A 200 -10.28 -20.35 -37.99
C GLY A 200 -8.82 -20.77 -37.92
N PRO A 201 -7.94 -20.27 -38.81
CA PRO A 201 -6.51 -20.53 -38.69
C PRO A 201 -5.99 -19.91 -37.40
N GLY A 202 -5.32 -20.71 -36.55
CA GLY A 202 -4.65 -20.23 -35.37
C GLY A 202 -5.49 -20.17 -34.10
N SER A 203 -6.41 -21.11 -33.88
CA SER A 203 -7.23 -21.21 -32.67
C SER A 203 -6.42 -21.46 -31.38
N ALA A 204 -5.18 -21.93 -31.46
CA ALA A 204 -4.27 -22.06 -30.33
C ALA A 204 -2.86 -21.57 -30.67
N ARG A 205 -2.26 -20.88 -29.76
CA ARG A 205 -0.87 -20.41 -29.83
C ARG A 205 -0.18 -20.64 -28.50
N LEU A 206 1.03 -21.17 -28.53
CA LEU A 206 1.92 -21.19 -27.37
C LEU A 206 2.63 -19.82 -27.24
N ASN A 207 2.74 -19.33 -26.05
CA ASN A 207 3.60 -18.19 -25.71
C ASN A 207 4.61 -18.67 -24.67
N THR A 208 5.89 -18.61 -25.00
CA THR A 208 6.99 -18.95 -24.10
C THR A 208 7.51 -17.74 -23.33
N LEU A 209 7.24 -16.55 -23.87
CA LEU A 209 7.62 -15.25 -23.28
C LEU A 209 6.37 -14.42 -22.96
N PRO A 210 6.44 -13.52 -21.97
CA PRO A 210 5.37 -12.55 -21.73
C PRO A 210 5.23 -11.62 -22.94
N LEU A 211 4.01 -11.49 -23.46
CA LEU A 211 3.69 -10.67 -24.63
C LEU A 211 2.91 -9.39 -24.24
N ALA A 212 2.88 -9.07 -22.95
CA ALA A 212 2.32 -7.82 -22.44
C ALA A 212 3.34 -7.11 -21.55
N MET A 213 3.44 -5.78 -21.68
CA MET A 213 4.38 -4.99 -20.90
C MET A 213 4.09 -5.11 -19.39
N GLU A 214 2.83 -5.19 -19.02
CA GLU A 214 2.41 -5.40 -17.63
C GLU A 214 2.95 -6.71 -17.05
N GLU A 215 2.90 -7.80 -17.80
CA GLU A 215 3.44 -9.11 -17.38
C GLU A 215 4.96 -9.04 -17.22
N MET A 216 5.65 -8.28 -18.08
CA MET A 216 7.10 -8.07 -17.95
C MET A 216 7.43 -7.31 -16.67
N LEU A 217 6.72 -6.22 -16.41
CA LEU A 217 6.90 -5.44 -15.19
C LEU A 217 6.60 -6.27 -13.94
N GLN A 218 5.58 -7.12 -13.97
CA GLN A 218 5.28 -8.05 -12.87
C GLN A 218 6.37 -9.09 -12.60
N ARG A 219 7.24 -9.37 -13.57
CA ARG A 219 8.39 -10.27 -13.41
C ARG A 219 9.68 -9.52 -13.06
N THR A 220 9.62 -8.20 -12.90
CA THR A 220 10.77 -7.40 -12.50
C THR A 220 11.21 -7.79 -11.08
N GLY A 221 12.44 -8.21 -10.95
CA GLY A 221 13.07 -8.57 -9.69
C GLY A 221 14.35 -7.80 -9.46
N ILE A 222 14.81 -7.77 -8.22
CA ILE A 222 16.08 -7.17 -7.85
C ILE A 222 17.17 -8.24 -7.86
N VAL A 223 18.21 -7.98 -8.63
CA VAL A 223 19.44 -8.77 -8.64
C VAL A 223 20.59 -7.89 -8.16
N MET A 224 21.45 -8.45 -7.35
CA MET A 224 22.60 -7.75 -6.78
C MET A 224 23.87 -8.57 -6.99
N ARG A 225 24.99 -7.91 -7.03
CA ARG A 225 26.31 -8.56 -6.99
C ARG A 225 27.21 -7.84 -5.99
N ASN A 226 28.01 -8.59 -5.30
CA ASN A 226 29.15 -8.07 -4.58
C ASN A 226 30.34 -7.92 -5.55
N GLU A 227 31.23 -6.96 -5.33
CA GLU A 227 32.41 -6.74 -6.19
C GLU A 227 33.27 -8.00 -6.36
N ASP A 228 33.32 -8.84 -5.31
CA ASP A 228 34.04 -10.11 -5.30
C ASP A 228 33.28 -11.30 -5.92
N LEU A 229 31.95 -11.17 -6.11
CA LEU A 229 31.08 -12.21 -6.66
C LEU A 229 30.64 -11.81 -8.07
N ARG A 230 31.10 -12.54 -9.06
CA ARG A 230 30.83 -12.20 -10.48
C ARG A 230 29.40 -12.44 -10.98
N PRO A 231 28.62 -13.44 -10.55
CA PRO A 231 27.25 -13.55 -10.99
C PRO A 231 26.33 -12.57 -10.29
N TRP A 232 25.37 -12.02 -11.04
CA TRP A 232 24.22 -11.33 -10.46
C TRP A 232 23.31 -12.37 -9.79
N LEU A 233 23.00 -12.19 -8.52
CA LEU A 233 22.15 -13.09 -7.76
C LEU A 233 20.86 -12.37 -7.36
N PRO A 234 19.70 -13.06 -7.42
CA PRO A 234 18.46 -12.54 -6.88
C PRO A 234 18.63 -12.13 -5.41
N LEU A 235 17.94 -11.08 -5.00
CA LEU A 235 18.01 -10.53 -3.63
C LEU A 235 17.80 -11.60 -2.56
N GLY A 236 16.88 -12.55 -2.77
CA GLY A 236 16.63 -13.67 -1.83
C GLY A 236 17.80 -14.63 -1.61
N HIS A 237 18.86 -14.55 -2.43
CA HIS A 237 20.10 -15.33 -2.25
C HIS A 237 21.17 -14.62 -1.42
N HIS A 238 20.88 -13.42 -0.95
CA HIS A 238 21.78 -12.64 -0.09
C HIS A 238 21.42 -12.81 1.39
N GLY A 239 22.33 -12.42 2.28
CA GLY A 239 22.09 -12.49 3.73
C GLY A 239 20.94 -11.60 4.18
N GLN A 240 20.28 -11.98 5.26
CA GLN A 240 19.09 -11.33 5.83
C GLN A 240 19.28 -9.82 6.04
N GLY A 241 20.43 -9.37 6.54
CA GLY A 241 20.71 -7.94 6.74
C GLY A 241 20.66 -7.13 5.43
N LEU A 242 21.20 -7.66 4.33
CA LEU A 242 21.12 -6.99 3.02
C LEU A 242 19.71 -6.98 2.47
N GLN A 243 18.95 -8.06 2.67
CA GLN A 243 17.55 -8.13 2.28
C GLN A 243 16.71 -7.08 3.03
N SER A 244 16.91 -6.96 4.35
CA SER A 244 16.22 -5.97 5.18
C SER A 244 16.57 -4.54 4.79
N LEU A 245 17.83 -4.25 4.52
CA LEU A 245 18.24 -2.94 4.00
C LEU A 245 17.59 -2.63 2.65
N ALA A 246 17.50 -3.61 1.75
CA ALA A 246 16.83 -3.42 0.46
C ALA A 246 15.33 -3.07 0.64
N VAL A 247 14.65 -3.71 1.60
CA VAL A 247 13.24 -3.39 1.92
C VAL A 247 13.11 -1.96 2.48
N ILE A 248 14.03 -1.54 3.36
CA ILE A 248 14.04 -0.17 3.88
C ILE A 248 14.26 0.86 2.76
N PHE A 249 15.20 0.61 1.85
CA PHE A 249 15.43 1.50 0.70
C PHE A 249 14.27 1.49 -0.30
N LEU A 250 13.62 0.34 -0.51
CA LEU A 250 12.39 0.28 -1.30
C LEU A 250 11.30 1.14 -0.67
N PHE A 251 11.10 1.00 0.64
CA PHE A 251 10.15 1.81 1.38
C PHE A 251 10.44 3.30 1.23
N GLN A 252 11.70 3.71 1.43
CA GLN A 252 12.13 5.10 1.22
C GLN A 252 11.82 5.59 -0.20
N ALA A 253 12.16 4.81 -1.22
CA ALA A 253 11.90 5.18 -2.61
C ALA A 253 10.41 5.32 -2.90
N ALA A 254 9.58 4.39 -2.40
CA ALA A 254 8.13 4.44 -2.56
C ALA A 254 7.51 5.66 -1.86
N VAL A 255 8.01 6.02 -0.68
CA VAL A 255 7.60 7.23 0.05
C VAL A 255 7.94 8.49 -0.72
N LEU A 256 9.20 8.64 -1.15
CA LEU A 256 9.65 9.82 -1.91
C LEU A 256 8.84 10.01 -3.20
N GLN A 257 8.56 8.92 -3.91
CA GLN A 257 7.72 8.97 -5.10
C GLN A 257 6.28 9.41 -4.76
N GLN A 258 5.69 8.87 -3.70
CA GLN A 258 4.33 9.20 -3.31
C GLN A 258 4.19 10.66 -2.86
N LEU A 259 5.20 11.19 -2.17
CA LEU A 259 5.24 12.59 -1.78
C LEU A 259 5.43 13.50 -3.00
N ALA A 260 6.25 13.11 -3.97
CA ALA A 260 6.44 13.86 -5.22
C ALA A 260 5.17 13.86 -6.11
N GLU A 261 4.40 12.75 -6.13
CA GLU A 261 3.16 12.64 -6.89
C GLU A 261 1.98 13.39 -6.24
N ALA A 262 2.07 13.67 -4.94
CA ALA A 262 1.00 14.35 -4.20
C ALA A 262 0.75 15.78 -4.69
N GLU A 263 1.75 16.43 -5.34
CA GLU A 263 1.70 17.83 -5.83
C GLU A 263 1.11 18.82 -4.82
N GLN A 264 1.03 18.46 -3.56
CA GLN A 264 0.32 19.17 -2.50
C GLN A 264 1.34 19.79 -1.55
N PRO A 265 1.43 21.13 -1.46
CA PRO A 265 2.33 21.75 -0.49
C PRO A 265 1.87 21.45 0.94
N GLY A 266 2.81 21.41 1.88
CA GLY A 266 2.52 21.30 3.30
C GLY A 266 2.09 19.90 3.77
N VAL A 267 2.54 18.83 3.10
CA VAL A 267 2.27 17.44 3.54
C VAL A 267 3.11 17.08 4.75
N GLU A 268 2.44 16.79 5.88
CA GLU A 268 3.05 16.29 7.12
C GLU A 268 2.94 14.76 7.18
N ALA A 269 3.97 14.08 6.71
CA ALA A 269 3.97 12.62 6.64
C ALA A 269 4.30 11.97 7.99
N VAL A 270 3.51 10.98 8.39
CA VAL A 270 3.77 10.16 9.58
C VAL A 270 4.50 8.88 9.17
N PHE A 271 5.68 8.64 9.78
CA PHE A 271 6.48 7.44 9.55
C PHE A 271 6.39 6.52 10.75
N ALA A 272 5.95 5.29 10.54
CA ALA A 272 5.91 4.24 11.55
C ALA A 272 6.75 3.05 11.10
N ILE A 273 7.86 2.79 11.78
CA ILE A 273 8.75 1.67 11.51
C ILE A 273 8.81 0.80 12.76
N GLU A 274 8.40 -0.46 12.64
CA GLU A 274 8.53 -1.43 13.72
C GLU A 274 9.91 -2.08 13.70
N GLU A 275 10.50 -2.22 14.90
CA GLU A 275 11.77 -2.91 15.14
C GLU A 275 12.83 -2.59 14.08
N PRO A 276 13.21 -1.31 13.90
CA PRO A 276 14.18 -0.94 12.88
C PRO A 276 15.53 -1.63 13.07
N GLU A 277 15.83 -2.08 14.29
CA GLU A 277 17.05 -2.80 14.67
C GLU A 277 17.00 -4.31 14.44
N ALA A 278 15.85 -4.90 14.22
CA ALA A 278 15.68 -6.36 14.22
C ALA A 278 16.49 -7.11 13.13
N HIS A 279 17.04 -6.37 12.16
CA HIS A 279 17.71 -6.94 10.99
C HIS A 279 18.95 -6.15 10.53
N LEU A 280 19.50 -5.30 11.41
CA LEU A 280 20.74 -4.56 11.12
C LEU A 280 22.00 -5.36 11.49
#